data_514efbdb0b040ea735e27019cd3abb1e
#
_entry.id   514efbdb0b040ea735e27019cd3abb1e
#
_cell.length_a   1.000
_cell.length_b   1.000
_cell.length_c   1.000
_cell.angle_alpha   90.00
_cell.angle_beta   90.00
_cell.angle_gamma   90.00
#
_symmetry.space_group_name_H-M   'P 1'
#
loop_
_entity.id
_entity.type
_entity.pdbx_description
1 polymer ?
#
loop_
_entity_poly.entity_id
_entity_poly.type
_entity_poly.pdbx_seq_one_letter_code
_entity_poly.pdbx_strand_id
1 'polypeptide(L)'
;MIIRETIYAALWELGAGAGNFASANRRLRHWSDVAPVEQPALFMSEKGGHAAVKALGAPIVWTLFAEFYVYVHSSDPYLAPATILNPLLDALEAVLAPTPSTGIQNLGLHEMVQHAYIAGKIETDEGVLGDQAIAIVPVEILCV
;
A
#
# COMPACT_ATOMS: atom_id res chain seq x y z
N MET A 1 1.62 7.44 -22.61
CA MET A 1 1.08 6.10 -22.35
C MET A 1 1.60 5.58 -21.04
N ILE A 2 0.74 5.00 -20.23
CA ILE A 2 1.14 4.34 -18.99
C ILE A 2 1.38 2.85 -19.21
N ILE A 3 2.29 2.28 -18.43
CA ILE A 3 2.54 0.84 -18.38
C ILE A 3 2.21 0.39 -16.96
N ARG A 4 1.05 -0.24 -16.79
CA ARG A 4 0.51 -0.59 -15.46
C ARG A 4 1.46 -1.43 -14.62
N GLU A 5 2.06 -2.45 -15.22
CA GLU A 5 2.98 -3.32 -14.48
C GLU A 5 4.19 -2.55 -13.96
N THR A 6 4.72 -1.63 -14.76
CA THR A 6 5.84 -0.78 -14.33
C THR A 6 5.45 0.08 -13.11
N ILE A 7 4.24 0.64 -13.14
CA ILE A 7 3.74 1.48 -12.05
C ILE A 7 3.51 0.66 -10.78
N TYR A 8 2.81 -0.46 -10.88
CA TYR A 8 2.53 -1.30 -9.72
C TYR A 8 3.79 -1.94 -9.15
N ALA A 9 4.74 -2.33 -9.99
CA ALA A 9 6.03 -2.83 -9.52
C ALA A 9 6.80 -1.76 -8.74
N ALA A 10 6.81 -0.52 -9.19
CA ALA A 10 7.46 0.57 -8.48
C ALA A 10 6.79 0.87 -7.14
N LEU A 11 5.45 0.86 -7.09
CA LEU A 11 4.72 1.03 -5.84
C LEU A 11 5.03 -0.11 -4.87
N TRP A 12 5.05 -1.34 -5.35
CA TRP A 12 5.36 -2.51 -4.54
C TRP A 12 6.77 -2.43 -3.94
N GLU A 13 7.78 -2.11 -4.73
CA GLU A 13 9.16 -1.99 -4.24
C GLU A 13 9.28 -0.92 -3.16
N LEU A 14 8.59 0.19 -3.33
CA LEU A 14 8.59 1.26 -2.34
C LEU A 14 7.97 0.78 -1.02
N GLY A 15 6.81 0.13 -1.08
CA GLY A 15 6.13 -0.40 0.10
C GLY A 15 6.90 -1.53 0.77
N ALA A 16 7.44 -2.46 0.01
CA ALA A 16 8.21 -3.59 0.53
C ALA A 16 9.49 -3.14 1.24
N GLY A 17 10.05 -2.01 0.83
CA GLY A 17 11.22 -1.42 1.47
C GLY A 17 10.93 -0.60 2.72
N ALA A 18 9.67 -0.42 3.10
CA ALA A 18 9.28 0.46 4.20
C ALA A 18 9.69 -0.07 5.57
N GLY A 19 9.71 -1.39 5.75
CA GLY A 19 10.00 -1.99 7.05
C GLY A 19 10.53 -3.41 6.95
N ASN A 20 10.78 -4.01 8.11
CA ASN A 20 11.27 -5.38 8.20
C ASN A 20 10.07 -6.34 8.23
N PHE A 21 9.61 -6.75 7.06
CA PHE A 21 8.57 -7.74 6.95
C PHE A 21 9.16 -9.15 6.92
N ALA A 22 8.63 -10.05 7.73
CA ALA A 22 9.04 -11.46 7.71
C ALA A 22 8.64 -12.14 6.40
N SER A 23 7.52 -11.71 5.81
CA SER A 23 7.14 -12.08 4.45
C SER A 23 6.57 -10.88 3.71
N ALA A 24 6.84 -10.81 2.41
CA ALA A 24 6.36 -9.74 1.56
C ALA A 24 6.15 -10.28 0.14
N ASN A 25 4.95 -10.13 -0.41
CA ASN A 25 4.63 -10.62 -1.74
C ASN A 25 3.47 -9.81 -2.33
N ARG A 26 3.52 -9.59 -3.64
CA ARG A 26 2.41 -8.95 -4.35
C ARG A 26 1.16 -9.81 -4.40
N ARG A 27 1.33 -11.14 -4.31
CA ARG A 27 0.19 -12.05 -4.27
C ARG A 27 -0.42 -12.04 -2.86
N LEU A 28 -1.63 -11.48 -2.75
CA LEU A 28 -2.37 -11.46 -1.50
C LEU A 28 -2.67 -12.86 -0.99
N ARG A 29 -2.41 -13.08 0.29
CA ARG A 29 -2.81 -14.28 1.02
C ARG A 29 -3.84 -13.89 2.08
N HIS A 30 -4.80 -14.79 2.34
CA HIS A 30 -5.76 -14.56 3.41
C HIS A 30 -5.03 -14.57 4.77
N TRP A 31 -5.47 -13.72 5.69
CA TRP A 31 -4.81 -13.58 6.98
C TRP A 31 -4.71 -14.89 7.75
N SER A 32 -5.71 -15.80 7.62
CA SER A 32 -5.70 -17.10 8.29
C SER A 32 -4.66 -18.07 7.72
N ASP A 33 -4.14 -17.81 6.53
CA ASP A 33 -3.15 -18.66 5.85
C ASP A 33 -1.72 -18.17 6.09
N VAL A 34 -1.54 -17.11 6.87
CA VAL A 34 -0.22 -16.55 7.19
C VAL A 34 0.13 -16.90 8.62
N ALA A 35 1.14 -17.77 8.78
CA ALA A 35 1.57 -18.21 10.10
C ALA A 35 2.23 -17.07 10.89
N PRO A 36 2.20 -17.12 12.25
CA PRO A 36 2.85 -16.09 13.08
C PRO A 36 4.31 -15.85 12.74
N VAL A 37 5.06 -16.89 12.39
CA VAL A 37 6.48 -16.78 12.01
C VAL A 37 6.68 -16.01 10.71
N GLU A 38 5.66 -15.92 9.86
CA GLU A 38 5.67 -15.18 8.60
C GLU A 38 5.24 -13.72 8.78
N GLN A 39 4.95 -13.31 9.99
CA GLN A 39 4.50 -11.95 10.30
C GLN A 39 5.59 -11.16 11.05
N PRO A 40 5.69 -9.84 10.88
CA PRO A 40 4.79 -8.99 10.08
C PRO A 40 4.86 -9.33 8.59
N ALA A 41 3.71 -9.32 7.94
CA ALA A 41 3.61 -9.63 6.52
C ALA A 41 3.04 -8.44 5.74
N LEU A 42 3.53 -8.24 4.52
CA LEU A 42 3.04 -7.21 3.61
C LEU A 42 2.61 -7.86 2.29
N PHE A 43 1.43 -7.51 1.86
CA PHE A 43 0.91 -7.89 0.55
C PHE A 43 0.33 -6.68 -0.16
N MET A 44 0.19 -6.77 -1.48
CA MET A 44 -0.44 -5.72 -2.27
C MET A 44 -1.46 -6.34 -3.23
N SER A 45 -2.59 -5.68 -3.38
CA SER A 45 -3.60 -6.05 -4.35
C SER A 45 -3.88 -4.86 -5.26
N GLU A 46 -3.92 -5.11 -6.55
CA GLU A 46 -4.38 -4.13 -7.52
C GLU A 46 -5.91 -4.03 -7.45
N LYS A 47 -6.42 -2.79 -7.53
CA LYS A 47 -7.87 -2.52 -7.42
C LYS A 47 -8.42 -1.83 -8.65
N GLY A 48 -7.79 -2.05 -9.80
CA GLY A 48 -8.26 -1.51 -11.06
C GLY A 48 -7.88 -0.06 -11.29
N GLY A 49 -8.56 0.55 -12.24
CA GLY A 49 -8.29 1.92 -12.63
C GLY A 49 -9.56 2.63 -13.10
N HIS A 50 -9.51 3.96 -13.04
CA HIS A 50 -10.57 4.82 -13.52
C HIS A 50 -10.04 5.68 -14.66
N ALA A 51 -10.73 5.65 -15.79
CA ALA A 51 -10.39 6.45 -16.96
C ALA A 51 -11.25 7.71 -17.00
N ALA A 52 -10.63 8.83 -17.31
CA ALA A 52 -11.34 10.09 -17.51
C ALA A 52 -10.81 10.84 -18.73
N VAL A 53 -11.70 11.55 -19.40
CA VAL A 53 -11.37 12.46 -20.51
C VAL A 53 -11.78 13.86 -20.08
N LYS A 54 -10.81 14.76 -20.00
CA LYS A 54 -11.04 16.13 -19.52
C LYS A 54 -11.79 16.99 -20.54
N ALA A 55 -11.58 16.71 -21.81
CA ALA A 55 -12.21 17.44 -22.92
C ALA A 55 -12.27 16.55 -24.15
N LEU A 56 -13.19 16.84 -25.04
CA LEU A 56 -13.30 16.14 -26.32
C LEU A 56 -12.00 16.26 -27.11
N GLY A 57 -11.46 15.12 -27.54
CA GLY A 57 -10.18 15.07 -28.24
C GLY A 57 -8.94 15.04 -27.36
N ALA A 58 -9.08 15.21 -26.05
CA ALA A 58 -7.99 15.06 -25.11
C ALA A 58 -7.66 13.58 -24.87
N PRO A 59 -6.40 13.24 -24.51
CA PRO A 59 -6.05 11.87 -24.18
C PRO A 59 -6.76 11.41 -22.88
N ILE A 60 -6.93 10.10 -22.76
CA ILE A 60 -7.47 9.48 -21.56
C ILE A 60 -6.44 9.64 -20.42
N VAL A 61 -6.90 10.07 -19.26
CA VAL A 61 -6.11 10.14 -18.03
C VAL A 61 -6.59 9.05 -17.09
N TRP A 62 -5.64 8.28 -16.55
CA TRP A 62 -5.94 7.17 -15.65
C TRP A 62 -5.65 7.52 -14.19
N THR A 63 -6.51 7.07 -13.31
CA THR A 63 -6.24 6.92 -11.88
C THR A 63 -6.21 5.43 -11.57
N LEU A 64 -5.11 4.94 -11.05
CA LEU A 64 -4.98 3.53 -10.68
C LEU A 64 -5.14 3.39 -9.16
N PHE A 65 -5.62 2.22 -8.75
CA PHE A 65 -5.89 1.91 -7.35
C PHE A 65 -5.15 0.65 -6.93
N ALA A 66 -4.63 0.69 -5.71
CA ALA A 66 -4.00 -0.46 -5.06
C ALA A 66 -4.29 -0.42 -3.57
N GLU A 67 -4.15 -1.56 -2.92
CA GLU A 67 -4.21 -1.66 -1.47
C GLU A 67 -3.01 -2.45 -0.96
N PHE A 68 -2.36 -1.94 0.09
CA PHE A 68 -1.43 -2.72 0.88
C PHE A 68 -2.17 -3.39 2.02
N TYR A 69 -1.80 -4.64 2.29
CA TYR A 69 -2.30 -5.43 3.41
C TYR A 69 -1.15 -5.70 4.36
N VAL A 70 -1.32 -5.32 5.62
CA VAL A 70 -0.32 -5.54 6.66
C VAL A 70 -0.91 -6.46 7.71
N TYR A 71 -0.25 -7.59 7.96
CA TYR A 71 -0.65 -8.54 9.00
C TYR A 71 0.40 -8.57 10.09
N VAL A 72 -0.02 -8.42 11.33
CA VAL A 72 0.86 -8.52 12.50
C VAL A 72 0.28 -9.52 13.51
N HIS A 73 1.15 -10.05 14.35
CA HIS A 73 0.81 -11.04 15.36
C HIS A 73 1.47 -10.67 16.69
N SER A 74 0.73 -10.84 17.77
CA SER A 74 1.28 -10.73 19.12
C SER A 74 0.78 -11.91 19.94
N SER A 75 1.71 -12.71 20.48
CA SER A 75 1.40 -13.82 21.38
C SER A 75 1.29 -13.37 22.83
N ASP A 76 1.71 -12.15 23.15
CA ASP A 76 1.60 -11.59 24.50
C ASP A 76 0.17 -11.09 24.74
N PRO A 77 -0.61 -11.69 25.66
CA PRO A 77 -1.99 -11.28 25.89
C PRO A 77 -2.13 -9.88 26.49
N TYR A 78 -1.04 -9.29 26.94
CA TYR A 78 -1.02 -7.93 27.50
C TYR A 78 -0.51 -6.88 26.52
N LEU A 79 -0.06 -7.29 25.32
CA LEU A 79 0.42 -6.39 24.29
C LEU A 79 -0.63 -6.26 23.20
N ALA A 80 -1.16 -5.05 23.04
CA ALA A 80 -2.09 -4.77 21.95
C ALA A 80 -1.40 -4.93 20.60
N PRO A 81 -1.92 -5.75 19.66
CA PRO A 81 -1.30 -5.92 18.34
C PRO A 81 -1.10 -4.61 17.57
N ALA A 82 -1.93 -3.61 17.84
CA ALA A 82 -1.79 -2.28 17.22
C ALA A 82 -0.45 -1.62 17.55
N THR A 83 0.18 -1.95 18.68
CA THR A 83 1.51 -1.40 19.01
C THR A 83 2.61 -1.89 18.07
N ILE A 84 2.38 -3.04 17.40
CA ILE A 84 3.26 -3.57 16.37
C ILE A 84 2.83 -3.03 14.98
N LEU A 85 1.52 -2.90 14.77
CA LEU A 85 0.94 -2.46 13.49
C LEU A 85 1.23 -0.99 13.20
N ASN A 86 1.01 -0.11 14.17
CA ASN A 86 1.11 1.34 13.96
C ASN A 86 2.48 1.79 13.43
N PRO A 87 3.63 1.31 13.96
CA PRO A 87 4.92 1.69 13.38
C PRO A 87 5.10 1.28 11.93
N LEU A 88 4.49 0.17 11.50
CA LEU A 88 4.54 -0.27 10.10
C LEU A 88 3.67 0.62 9.21
N LEU A 89 2.53 1.08 9.70
CA LEU A 89 1.69 2.06 8.99
C LEU A 89 2.42 3.40 8.85
N ASP A 90 3.08 3.85 9.91
CA ASP A 90 3.90 5.06 9.87
C ASP A 90 5.03 4.93 8.86
N ALA A 91 5.67 3.76 8.78
CA ALA A 91 6.73 3.49 7.82
C ALA A 91 6.22 3.50 6.36
N LEU A 92 5.05 2.93 6.11
CA LEU A 92 4.41 3.00 4.79
C LEU A 92 4.07 4.43 4.41
N GLU A 93 3.50 5.19 5.33
CA GLU A 93 3.21 6.61 5.11
C GLU A 93 4.49 7.38 4.80
N ALA A 94 5.57 7.10 5.51
CA ALA A 94 6.85 7.78 5.31
C ALA A 94 7.44 7.53 3.92
N VAL A 95 7.41 6.29 3.41
CA VAL A 95 7.96 5.99 2.08
C VAL A 95 7.06 6.52 0.96
N LEU A 96 5.78 6.70 1.22
CA LEU A 96 4.83 7.29 0.27
C LEU A 96 4.73 8.81 0.39
N ALA A 97 5.49 9.41 1.30
CA ALA A 97 5.49 10.86 1.48
C ALA A 97 6.00 11.57 0.21
N PRO A 98 5.42 12.74 -0.11
CA PRO A 98 5.91 13.54 -1.22
C PRO A 98 7.35 14.00 -0.99
N THR A 99 8.09 14.17 -2.08
CA THR A 99 9.41 14.81 -2.04
C THR A 99 9.25 16.24 -1.56
N PRO A 100 9.96 16.68 -0.50
CA PRO A 100 9.75 18.02 0.07
C PRO A 100 9.93 19.18 -0.91
N SER A 101 10.85 19.02 -1.87
CA SER A 101 11.12 20.08 -2.86
C SER A 101 10.02 20.25 -3.92
N THR A 102 9.25 19.19 -4.20
CA THR A 102 8.24 19.19 -5.27
C THR A 102 6.81 19.04 -4.76
N GLY A 103 6.62 18.50 -3.56
CA GLY A 103 5.30 18.14 -3.06
C GLY A 103 4.67 16.95 -3.77
N ILE A 104 5.46 16.18 -4.51
CA ILE A 104 4.99 15.09 -5.38
C ILE A 104 5.69 13.78 -4.99
N GLN A 105 4.93 12.70 -5.06
CA GLN A 105 5.44 11.33 -5.03
C GLN A 105 5.10 10.67 -6.36
N ASN A 106 6.06 10.57 -7.25
CA ASN A 106 5.84 10.01 -8.59
C ASN A 106 6.40 8.59 -8.76
N LEU A 107 6.78 7.93 -7.68
CA LEU A 107 7.34 6.57 -7.68
C LEU A 107 8.62 6.45 -8.53
N GLY A 108 9.30 7.56 -8.81
CA GLY A 108 10.44 7.59 -9.73
C GLY A 108 10.06 7.48 -11.20
N LEU A 109 8.78 7.62 -11.53
CA LEU A 109 8.24 7.41 -12.89
C LEU A 109 7.55 8.68 -13.41
N HIS A 110 8.29 9.80 -13.48
CA HIS A 110 7.73 11.11 -13.83
C HIS A 110 7.02 11.15 -15.20
N GLU A 111 7.34 10.22 -16.10
CA GLU A 111 6.70 10.13 -17.41
C GLU A 111 5.33 9.46 -17.38
N MET A 112 5.02 8.70 -16.33
CA MET A 112 3.79 7.93 -16.20
C MET A 112 2.96 8.30 -15.00
N VAL A 113 3.60 8.72 -13.90
CA VAL A 113 2.93 9.01 -12.62
C VAL A 113 3.09 10.47 -12.29
N GLN A 114 1.96 11.13 -12.05
CA GLN A 114 1.93 12.49 -11.55
C GLN A 114 2.08 12.50 -10.04
N HIS A 115 1.31 11.69 -9.34
CA HIS A 115 1.32 11.65 -7.88
C HIS A 115 0.67 10.36 -7.37
N ALA A 116 1.29 9.74 -6.37
CA ALA A 116 0.75 8.60 -5.66
C ALA A 116 0.61 8.96 -4.18
N TYR A 117 -0.48 8.53 -3.54
CA TYR A 117 -0.75 8.89 -2.16
C TYR A 117 -1.70 7.90 -1.51
N ILE A 118 -1.63 7.82 -0.18
CA ILE A 118 -2.61 7.08 0.60
C ILE A 118 -3.92 7.86 0.56
N ALA A 119 -5.00 7.21 0.10
CA ALA A 119 -6.27 7.85 -0.16
C ALA A 119 -7.39 7.24 0.67
N GLY A 120 -8.07 8.07 1.44
CA GLY A 120 -9.20 7.65 2.22
C GLY A 120 -8.81 7.03 3.56
N LYS A 121 -9.67 6.14 4.05
CA LYS A 121 -9.52 5.54 5.37
C LYS A 121 -8.60 4.32 5.32
N ILE A 122 -7.61 4.26 6.21
CA ILE A 122 -6.91 3.03 6.51
C ILE A 122 -7.82 2.21 7.42
N GLU A 123 -8.25 1.04 6.95
CA GLU A 123 -9.06 0.15 7.75
C GLU A 123 -8.18 -0.78 8.55
N THR A 124 -8.48 -0.91 9.84
CA THR A 124 -7.76 -1.81 10.75
C THR A 124 -8.75 -2.70 11.48
N ASP A 125 -8.32 -3.91 11.76
CA ASP A 125 -9.04 -4.85 12.62
C ASP A 125 -8.06 -5.37 13.67
N GLU A 126 -8.35 -5.08 14.93
CA GLU A 126 -7.55 -5.49 16.08
C GLU A 126 -8.41 -6.24 17.07
N GLY A 127 -7.96 -7.43 17.45
CA GLY A 127 -8.57 -8.22 18.51
C GLY A 127 -9.73 -9.12 18.09
N VAL A 128 -10.40 -8.84 16.98
CA VAL A 128 -11.44 -9.74 16.44
C VAL A 128 -10.83 -11.03 15.89
N LEU A 129 -9.60 -10.94 15.40
CA LEU A 129 -8.85 -12.07 14.84
C LEU A 129 -7.93 -12.75 15.85
N GLY A 130 -8.24 -12.62 17.16
CA GLY A 130 -7.43 -13.19 18.23
C GLY A 130 -6.11 -12.45 18.39
N ASP A 131 -4.99 -13.17 18.21
CA ASP A 131 -3.64 -12.61 18.37
C ASP A 131 -3.17 -11.77 17.19
N GLN A 132 -3.98 -11.67 16.15
CA GLN A 132 -3.62 -10.95 14.92
C GLN A 132 -4.30 -9.59 14.85
N ALA A 133 -3.63 -8.68 14.14
CA ALA A 133 -4.24 -7.45 13.65
C ALA A 133 -3.90 -7.28 12.18
N ILE A 134 -4.81 -6.68 11.44
CA ILE A 134 -4.61 -6.41 10.01
C ILE A 134 -4.90 -4.94 9.72
N ALA A 135 -4.25 -4.43 8.69
CA ALA A 135 -4.56 -3.12 8.13
C ALA A 135 -4.64 -3.20 6.61
N ILE A 136 -5.55 -2.43 6.04
CA ILE A 136 -5.69 -2.24 4.60
C ILE A 136 -5.44 -0.78 4.31
N VAL A 137 -4.40 -0.51 3.54
CA VAL A 137 -3.93 0.85 3.22
C VAL A 137 -4.23 1.13 1.76
N PRO A 138 -5.25 1.94 1.46
CA PRO A 138 -5.60 2.28 0.09
C PRO A 138 -4.64 3.30 -0.50
N VAL A 139 -4.26 3.09 -1.75
CA VAL A 139 -3.37 3.99 -2.50
C VAL A 139 -4.02 4.36 -3.82
N GLU A 140 -4.02 5.64 -4.14
CA GLU A 140 -4.39 6.14 -5.45
C GLU A 140 -3.15 6.62 -6.18
N ILE A 141 -3.11 6.35 -7.48
CA ILE A 141 -2.01 6.74 -8.36
C ILE A 141 -2.60 7.57 -9.50
N LEU A 142 -2.34 8.85 -9.46
CA LEU A 142 -2.73 9.76 -10.52
C LEU A 142 -1.68 9.67 -11.63
N CYS A 143 -2.12 9.26 -12.82
CA CYS A 143 -1.24 9.12 -13.98
C CYS A 143 -1.21 10.38 -14.82
N VAL A 144 -0.15 10.49 -15.58
CA VAL A 144 0.03 11.61 -16.51
C VAL A 144 -0.86 11.48 -17.75
#